data_dec52c1766f24d87da5058e4c05c1711
#
_entry.id   dec52c1766f24d87da5058e4c05c1711
#
_cell.length_a   1.000
_cell.length_b   1.000
_cell.length_c   1.000
_cell.angle_alpha   90.00
_cell.angle_beta   90.00
_cell.angle_gamma   90.00
#
_symmetry.space_group_name_H-M   'P 1'
#
loop_
_entity.id
_entity.type
_entity.pdbx_description
1 polymer ?
#
loop_
_entity_poly.entity_id
_entity_poly.type
_entity_poly.pdbx_seq_one_letter_code
_entity_poly.pdbx_strand_id
1 'polypeptide(L)'
;MKEVITLNNLNELIEKYPQFLSSKEKLKSFLSDQYPTEKRNINILCIMYECEMFDDIIIKKNFSAADELRLLTQLENDYGISPDYSTPCVKICENTFNNDFKNKYNCIADFLNKNIKPAEVKPTIAIVEGNPADYEVKVSNGEARIIKFIGEPTNMIVVPNVINGVKITSIGSEAFTNQTQIEKVIISEGIREISNGAFSNCYSLKEVQLPSTLEDLGSNPKRADFENSINAVYGVFEQTDIVKINLPDNLIYIGARAFNRCCNLTEITIPKDITEIEKGTFSGCTSLRNVKLPEKLTKIEPFAFDDCPSLTEITLPENVDYIGKSAFNRCSKLYKVNLNPKLRVIEANVFQACNSLREITLPDSIQFIHDRAFDNVWIRSDPSSLTVYCGEHSYSQNFAEAKGFNVEFFYM
;
A
#
# COMPACT_ATOMS: atom_id res chain seq x y z
N MET A 1 -46.50 -7.22 10.49
CA MET A 1 -45.46 -6.61 11.33
C MET A 1 -44.18 -7.35 10.97
N LYS A 2 -43.28 -6.71 10.22
CA LYS A 2 -41.95 -7.28 9.95
C LYS A 2 -41.15 -7.11 11.23
N GLU A 3 -40.77 -8.21 11.88
CA GLU A 3 -39.85 -8.19 12.99
C GLU A 3 -38.53 -7.53 12.53
N VAL A 4 -38.24 -6.39 13.14
CA VAL A 4 -36.93 -5.79 13.06
C VAL A 4 -36.00 -6.77 13.79
N ILE A 5 -34.97 -7.28 13.11
CA ILE A 5 -33.97 -8.13 13.73
C ILE A 5 -33.35 -7.32 14.84
N THR A 6 -33.75 -7.64 16.07
CA THR A 6 -33.01 -7.25 17.23
C THR A 6 -31.89 -8.26 17.44
N LEU A 7 -30.79 -7.79 17.94
CA LEU A 7 -29.56 -8.48 18.24
C LEU A 7 -29.63 -9.72 19.06
N ASN A 8 -30.64 -9.81 19.94
CA ASN A 8 -30.95 -11.01 20.66
C ASN A 8 -31.20 -12.21 19.73
N ASN A 9 -31.73 -11.96 18.53
CA ASN A 9 -32.00 -13.00 17.56
C ASN A 9 -30.73 -13.56 16.88
N LEU A 10 -29.66 -12.78 16.76
CA LEU A 10 -28.43 -13.28 16.17
C LEU A 10 -27.73 -14.29 17.10
N ASN A 11 -27.69 -14.02 18.39
CA ASN A 11 -27.17 -14.96 19.40
C ASN A 11 -28.02 -16.23 19.48
N GLU A 12 -29.33 -16.13 19.49
CA GLU A 12 -30.26 -17.27 19.47
C GLU A 12 -30.10 -18.10 18.18
N LEU A 13 -29.89 -17.44 17.03
CA LEU A 13 -29.66 -18.10 15.76
C LEU A 13 -28.32 -18.81 15.69
N ILE A 14 -27.27 -18.21 16.23
CA ILE A 14 -25.94 -18.81 16.33
C ILE A 14 -25.98 -20.02 17.27
N GLU A 15 -26.67 -19.93 18.40
CA GLU A 15 -26.84 -21.04 19.32
C GLU A 15 -27.72 -22.17 18.76
N LYS A 16 -28.76 -21.81 18.01
CA LYS A 16 -29.71 -22.77 17.45
C LYS A 16 -29.17 -23.50 16.22
N TYR A 17 -28.24 -22.88 15.49
CA TYR A 17 -27.72 -23.41 14.22
C TYR A 17 -26.18 -23.33 14.15
N PRO A 18 -25.43 -23.93 15.09
CA PRO A 18 -23.97 -23.86 15.14
C PRO A 18 -23.28 -24.44 13.89
N GLN A 19 -23.97 -25.30 13.15
CA GLN A 19 -23.45 -25.89 11.91
C GLN A 19 -23.22 -24.86 10.79
N PHE A 20 -23.91 -23.73 10.81
CA PHE A 20 -23.67 -22.67 9.83
C PHE A 20 -22.41 -21.86 10.11
N LEU A 21 -21.88 -21.94 11.33
CA LEU A 21 -20.60 -21.34 11.71
C LEU A 21 -19.39 -22.16 11.21
N SER A 22 -19.61 -23.41 10.75
CA SER A 22 -18.54 -24.30 10.31
C SER A 22 -18.03 -23.99 8.90
N SER A 23 -18.74 -23.21 8.11
CA SER A 23 -18.31 -22.72 6.79
C SER A 23 -18.90 -21.33 6.57
N LYS A 24 -18.07 -20.53 6.03
CA LYS A 24 -18.18 -19.17 5.59
C LYS A 24 -19.34 -18.91 4.61
N GLU A 25 -19.41 -19.74 3.57
CA GLU A 25 -20.46 -19.66 2.56
C GLU A 25 -21.82 -19.96 3.17
N LYS A 26 -21.87 -20.90 4.12
CA LYS A 26 -23.10 -21.29 4.80
C LYS A 26 -23.63 -20.18 5.71
N LEU A 27 -22.77 -19.51 6.46
CA LEU A 27 -23.19 -18.41 7.34
C LEU A 27 -23.68 -17.20 6.51
N LYS A 28 -22.97 -16.86 5.43
CA LYS A 28 -23.36 -15.76 4.53
C LYS A 28 -24.70 -16.06 3.84
N SER A 29 -24.84 -17.25 3.29
CA SER A 29 -26.09 -17.70 2.66
C SER A 29 -27.22 -17.68 3.68
N PHE A 30 -27.02 -18.24 4.86
CA PHE A 30 -28.00 -18.26 5.91
C PHE A 30 -28.41 -16.86 6.37
N LEU A 31 -27.47 -15.95 6.64
CA LEU A 31 -27.80 -14.57 7.01
C LEU A 31 -28.49 -13.82 5.88
N SER A 32 -28.09 -14.03 4.63
CA SER A 32 -28.72 -13.40 3.47
C SER A 32 -30.13 -13.94 3.18
N ASP A 33 -30.37 -15.23 3.45
CA ASP A 33 -31.68 -15.87 3.27
C ASP A 33 -32.67 -15.49 4.38
N GLN A 34 -32.18 -15.44 5.63
CA GLN A 34 -33.02 -15.03 6.77
C GLN A 34 -33.31 -13.52 6.78
N TYR A 35 -32.40 -12.71 6.23
CA TYR A 35 -32.41 -11.25 6.36
C TYR A 35 -32.11 -10.53 5.04
N PRO A 36 -32.88 -10.76 3.97
CA PRO A 36 -32.57 -10.22 2.64
C PRO A 36 -32.60 -8.69 2.56
N THR A 37 -33.21 -8.03 3.54
CA THR A 37 -33.29 -6.56 3.62
C THR A 37 -32.16 -5.92 4.45
N GLU A 38 -31.36 -6.71 5.18
CA GLU A 38 -30.39 -6.24 6.20
C GLU A 38 -28.94 -6.24 5.71
N LYS A 39 -28.72 -6.27 4.40
CA LYS A 39 -27.38 -6.29 3.78
C LYS A 39 -26.43 -5.25 4.36
N ARG A 40 -26.95 -4.09 4.79
CA ARG A 40 -26.17 -2.99 5.32
C ARG A 40 -25.64 -3.31 6.72
N ASN A 41 -26.48 -3.82 7.60
CA ASN A 41 -26.09 -4.16 8.99
C ASN A 41 -25.09 -5.33 9.00
N ILE A 42 -25.24 -6.29 8.11
CA ILE A 42 -24.30 -7.39 7.92
C ILE A 42 -22.93 -6.83 7.49
N ASN A 43 -22.88 -5.86 6.58
CA ASN A 43 -21.64 -5.24 6.14
C ASN A 43 -20.97 -4.44 7.28
N ILE A 44 -21.73 -3.72 8.10
CA ILE A 44 -21.17 -2.97 9.25
C ILE A 44 -20.58 -3.91 10.28
N LEU A 45 -21.27 -5.01 10.60
CA LEU A 45 -20.73 -6.05 11.48
C LEU A 45 -19.41 -6.60 10.95
N CYS A 46 -19.27 -6.74 9.64
CA CYS A 46 -18.04 -7.18 8.99
C CYS A 46 -16.90 -6.17 9.15
N ILE A 47 -17.18 -4.89 8.93
CA ILE A 47 -16.21 -3.80 9.11
C ILE A 47 -15.74 -3.74 10.57
N MET A 48 -16.62 -3.93 11.52
CA MET A 48 -16.26 -3.95 12.94
C MET A 48 -15.24 -5.04 13.30
N TYR A 49 -15.25 -6.17 12.60
CA TYR A 49 -14.27 -7.25 12.75
C TYR A 49 -12.89 -6.93 12.16
N GLU A 50 -12.82 -6.01 11.19
CA GLU A 50 -11.56 -5.56 10.61
C GLU A 50 -10.86 -4.49 11.46
N CYS A 51 -11.53 -3.92 12.46
CA CYS A 51 -10.95 -2.94 13.37
C CYS A 51 -9.98 -3.60 14.35
N GLU A 52 -8.70 -3.19 14.38
CA GLU A 52 -7.69 -3.69 15.34
C GLU A 52 -8.13 -3.61 16.81
N MET A 53 -9.00 -2.66 17.12
CA MET A 53 -9.61 -2.52 18.46
C MET A 53 -10.47 -3.69 18.88
N PHE A 54 -10.99 -4.45 17.92
CA PHE A 54 -11.85 -5.59 18.22
C PHE A 54 -11.07 -6.71 18.89
N ASP A 55 -9.83 -6.92 18.46
CA ASP A 55 -8.91 -7.89 19.04
C ASP A 55 -8.59 -7.54 20.52
N ASP A 56 -8.39 -6.25 20.81
CA ASP A 56 -8.16 -5.75 22.18
C ASP A 56 -9.35 -6.01 23.11
N ILE A 57 -10.57 -5.80 22.61
CA ILE A 57 -11.81 -6.02 23.36
C ILE A 57 -12.00 -7.51 23.68
N ILE A 58 -11.68 -8.38 22.73
CA ILE A 58 -11.78 -9.84 22.90
C ILE A 58 -10.78 -10.35 23.92
N ILE A 59 -9.55 -9.84 23.89
CA ILE A 59 -8.49 -10.23 24.84
C ILE A 59 -8.85 -9.83 26.26
N LYS A 60 -9.47 -8.66 26.45
CA LYS A 60 -9.84 -8.13 27.77
C LYS A 60 -11.07 -8.79 28.39
N LYS A 61 -11.87 -9.54 27.64
CA LYS A 61 -13.12 -10.18 28.06
C LYS A 61 -14.15 -9.24 28.71
N ASN A 62 -14.04 -7.94 28.49
CA ASN A 62 -14.93 -6.95 29.12
C ASN A 62 -15.09 -5.76 28.18
N PHE A 63 -16.31 -5.49 27.75
CA PHE A 63 -16.65 -4.37 26.89
C PHE A 63 -17.14 -3.22 27.77
N SER A 64 -16.38 -2.14 27.85
CA SER A 64 -16.71 -0.97 28.67
C SER A 64 -17.37 0.14 27.82
N ALA A 65 -18.05 1.07 28.48
CA ALA A 65 -18.61 2.26 27.80
C ALA A 65 -17.52 3.10 27.09
N ALA A 66 -16.28 3.03 27.55
CA ALA A 66 -15.15 3.68 26.88
C ALA A 66 -14.77 2.95 25.57
N ASP A 67 -14.85 1.61 25.55
CA ASP A 67 -14.62 0.81 24.35
C ASP A 67 -15.74 1.02 23.32
N GLU A 68 -17.00 1.15 23.79
CA GLU A 68 -18.15 1.51 22.95
C GLU A 68 -17.91 2.85 22.24
N LEU A 69 -17.60 3.89 22.99
CA LEU A 69 -17.36 5.23 22.43
C LEU A 69 -16.19 5.24 21.44
N ARG A 70 -15.11 4.54 21.77
CA ARG A 70 -13.92 4.45 20.93
C ARG A 70 -14.21 3.72 19.61
N LEU A 71 -14.97 2.63 19.65
CA LEU A 71 -15.36 1.86 18.46
C LEU A 71 -16.35 2.66 17.59
N LEU A 72 -17.32 3.35 18.18
CA LEU A 72 -18.22 4.25 17.45
C LEU A 72 -17.46 5.37 16.76
N THR A 73 -16.51 5.99 17.47
CA THR A 73 -15.66 7.07 16.92
C THR A 73 -14.80 6.53 15.77
N GLN A 74 -14.27 5.33 15.89
CA GLN A 74 -13.48 4.72 14.83
C GLN A 74 -14.33 4.36 13.60
N LEU A 75 -15.53 3.79 13.80
CA LEU A 75 -16.45 3.50 12.70
C LEU A 75 -16.89 4.76 11.96
N GLU A 76 -17.09 5.86 12.67
CA GLU A 76 -17.42 7.14 12.07
C GLU A 76 -16.23 7.74 11.33
N ASN A 77 -15.07 7.82 11.98
CA ASN A 77 -13.89 8.51 11.43
C ASN A 77 -13.18 7.71 10.33
N ASP A 78 -13.00 6.39 10.52
CA ASP A 78 -12.19 5.57 9.62
C ASP A 78 -13.02 4.97 8.48
N TYR A 79 -14.32 4.75 8.72
CA TYR A 79 -15.21 4.07 7.76
C TYR A 79 -16.41 4.92 7.32
N GLY A 80 -16.56 6.15 7.86
CA GLY A 80 -17.66 7.05 7.50
C GLY A 80 -19.06 6.53 7.85
N ILE A 81 -19.17 5.66 8.87
CA ILE A 81 -20.41 5.05 9.29
C ILE A 81 -21.06 5.91 10.38
N SER A 82 -22.18 6.55 10.05
CA SER A 82 -22.86 7.43 11.01
C SER A 82 -23.33 6.68 12.27
N PRO A 83 -23.40 7.36 13.42
CA PRO A 83 -23.84 6.80 14.70
C PRO A 83 -25.21 6.08 14.65
N ASP A 84 -26.14 6.53 13.81
CA ASP A 84 -27.46 5.92 13.64
C ASP A 84 -27.39 4.46 13.15
N TYR A 85 -26.31 4.10 12.45
CA TYR A 85 -26.09 2.76 11.92
C TYR A 85 -25.06 1.96 12.68
N SER A 86 -24.04 2.61 13.26
CA SER A 86 -22.98 1.94 14.01
C SER A 86 -23.42 1.59 15.42
N THR A 87 -24.22 2.44 16.10
CA THR A 87 -24.67 2.22 17.48
C THR A 87 -25.41 0.89 17.67
N PRO A 88 -26.39 0.50 16.81
CA PRO A 88 -27.01 -0.81 16.92
C PRO A 88 -26.02 -1.96 16.79
N CYS A 89 -25.04 -1.84 15.88
CA CYS A 89 -24.03 -2.87 15.64
C CYS A 89 -23.04 -2.99 16.80
N VAL A 90 -22.62 -1.87 17.40
CA VAL A 90 -21.73 -1.87 18.58
C VAL A 90 -22.43 -2.49 19.80
N LYS A 91 -23.73 -2.22 20.01
CA LYS A 91 -24.53 -2.89 21.04
C LYS A 91 -24.66 -4.39 20.85
N ILE A 92 -24.56 -4.87 19.61
CA ILE A 92 -24.48 -6.30 19.31
C ILE A 92 -23.24 -6.89 19.96
N CYS A 93 -22.13 -6.26 19.80
CA CYS A 93 -20.86 -6.73 20.32
C CYS A 93 -20.87 -6.75 21.85
N GLU A 94 -21.38 -5.69 22.48
CA GLU A 94 -21.50 -5.61 23.95
C GLU A 94 -22.25 -6.81 24.52
N ASN A 95 -23.39 -7.19 23.95
CA ASN A 95 -24.20 -8.30 24.40
C ASN A 95 -23.62 -9.69 24.09
N THR A 96 -22.77 -9.77 23.06
CA THR A 96 -22.16 -11.03 22.57
C THR A 96 -20.94 -11.41 23.40
N PHE A 97 -20.17 -10.42 23.92
CA PHE A 97 -18.89 -10.66 24.62
C PHE A 97 -19.02 -11.05 26.09
N ASN A 98 -20.19 -10.89 26.69
CA ASN A 98 -20.42 -11.27 28.10
C ASN A 98 -20.56 -12.79 28.31
N ASN A 99 -20.54 -13.63 27.27
CA ASN A 99 -20.68 -15.09 27.38
C ASN A 99 -19.65 -15.81 26.46
N ASP A 100 -18.97 -16.79 27.02
CA ASP A 100 -18.04 -17.85 26.60
C ASP A 100 -17.85 -18.13 25.05
N PHE A 101 -17.50 -17.11 24.25
CA PHE A 101 -17.53 -17.15 22.79
C PHE A 101 -16.18 -17.43 22.09
N LYS A 102 -15.07 -17.59 22.84
CA LYS A 102 -13.71 -17.63 22.30
C LYS A 102 -13.47 -18.70 21.21
N ASN A 103 -14.11 -19.85 21.28
CA ASN A 103 -13.96 -20.93 20.29
C ASN A 103 -14.84 -20.78 19.04
N LYS A 104 -15.92 -20.01 19.13
CA LYS A 104 -16.85 -19.73 18.02
C LYS A 104 -16.39 -18.50 17.20
N TYR A 105 -15.62 -17.61 17.81
CA TYR A 105 -15.13 -16.36 17.26
C TYR A 105 -14.12 -16.55 16.11
N ASN A 106 -13.18 -17.49 16.24
CA ASN A 106 -12.20 -17.76 15.17
C ASN A 106 -12.88 -18.17 13.85
N CYS A 107 -14.02 -18.86 13.93
CA CYS A 107 -14.78 -19.23 12.73
C CYS A 107 -15.45 -18.02 12.05
N ILE A 108 -15.87 -17.03 12.83
CA ILE A 108 -16.50 -15.82 12.32
C ILE A 108 -15.45 -14.86 11.76
N ALA A 109 -14.31 -14.69 12.44
CA ALA A 109 -13.18 -13.90 11.96
C ALA A 109 -12.58 -14.46 10.66
N ASP A 110 -12.39 -15.78 10.59
CA ASP A 110 -11.96 -16.46 9.37
C ASP A 110 -12.97 -16.32 8.23
N PHE A 111 -14.25 -16.29 8.53
CA PHE A 111 -15.33 -16.07 7.58
C PHE A 111 -15.28 -14.66 6.99
N LEU A 112 -15.09 -13.66 7.84
CA LEU A 112 -15.11 -12.25 7.46
C LEU A 112 -13.85 -11.85 6.68
N ASN A 113 -12.68 -12.34 7.08
CA ASN A 113 -11.39 -12.02 6.44
C ASN A 113 -11.19 -12.60 5.04
N LYS A 114 -11.91 -13.63 4.67
CA LYS A 114 -11.68 -14.32 3.38
C LYS A 114 -12.65 -13.96 2.23
N ASN A 115 -13.86 -13.39 2.42
CA ASN A 115 -14.92 -13.34 1.38
C ASN A 115 -15.73 -12.06 1.22
N ILE A 116 -15.45 -10.99 1.90
CA ILE A 116 -16.18 -9.76 1.63
C ILE A 116 -15.30 -8.85 0.79
N LYS A 117 -15.40 -9.01 -0.55
CA LYS A 117 -15.26 -7.83 -1.40
C LYS A 117 -16.39 -6.90 -0.96
N PRO A 118 -16.11 -5.65 -0.56
CA PRO A 118 -17.17 -4.68 -0.32
C PRO A 118 -18.07 -4.71 -1.56
N ALA A 119 -19.37 -4.99 -1.40
CA ALA A 119 -20.30 -4.62 -2.43
C ALA A 119 -20.02 -3.13 -2.67
N GLU A 120 -19.86 -2.71 -3.94
CA GLU A 120 -19.71 -1.32 -4.33
C GLU A 120 -20.90 -0.51 -3.79
N VAL A 121 -20.86 -0.20 -2.50
CA VAL A 121 -21.49 0.99 -1.98
C VAL A 121 -20.52 2.07 -2.45
N LYS A 122 -20.91 2.81 -3.50
CA LYS A 122 -20.23 4.09 -3.78
C LYS A 122 -20.25 4.82 -2.45
N PRO A 123 -19.11 4.99 -1.78
CA PRO A 123 -19.10 5.67 -0.50
C PRO A 123 -19.74 7.02 -0.74
N THR A 124 -20.74 7.35 0.06
CA THR A 124 -21.21 8.74 0.09
C THR A 124 -20.02 9.47 0.66
N ILE A 125 -19.27 10.17 -0.22
CA ILE A 125 -18.04 10.87 0.14
C ILE A 125 -18.45 11.87 1.22
N ALA A 126 -17.97 11.66 2.44
CA ALA A 126 -18.20 12.60 3.52
C ALA A 126 -17.61 13.95 3.11
N ILE A 127 -18.41 15.02 3.24
CA ILE A 127 -17.96 16.38 2.92
C ILE A 127 -17.08 16.82 4.09
N VAL A 128 -15.80 17.00 3.82
CA VAL A 128 -14.84 17.64 4.72
C VAL A 128 -14.57 19.03 4.16
N GLU A 129 -15.21 20.06 4.74
CA GLU A 129 -15.06 21.43 4.29
C GLU A 129 -13.79 22.04 4.90
N GLY A 130 -12.91 22.55 4.04
CA GLY A 130 -11.69 23.25 4.44
C GLY A 130 -11.95 24.74 4.70
N ASN A 131 -11.18 25.31 5.62
CA ASN A 131 -11.14 26.76 5.80
C ASN A 131 -10.48 27.40 4.55
N PRO A 132 -11.19 28.26 3.79
CA PRO A 132 -10.64 28.84 2.57
C PRO A 132 -9.39 29.68 2.79
N ALA A 133 -9.19 30.21 4.00
CA ALA A 133 -8.00 30.98 4.34
C ALA A 133 -6.73 30.17 4.42
N ASP A 134 -6.85 28.82 4.53
CA ASP A 134 -5.69 27.94 4.68
C ASP A 134 -5.17 27.41 3.33
N TYR A 135 -5.89 27.66 2.22
CA TYR A 135 -5.58 27.05 0.93
C TYR A 135 -5.66 28.03 -0.24
N GLU A 136 -4.65 28.03 -1.07
CA GLU A 136 -4.77 28.55 -2.43
C GLU A 136 -5.30 27.43 -3.34
N VAL A 137 -6.37 27.72 -4.08
CA VAL A 137 -7.01 26.76 -4.98
C VAL A 137 -7.13 27.29 -6.40
N LYS A 138 -7.00 26.42 -7.39
CA LYS A 138 -7.30 26.72 -8.80
C LYS A 138 -8.54 25.93 -9.20
N VAL A 139 -9.57 26.63 -9.67
CA VAL A 139 -10.82 26.02 -10.14
C VAL A 139 -10.79 25.86 -11.65
N SER A 140 -11.16 24.69 -12.14
CA SER A 140 -11.31 24.38 -13.56
C SER A 140 -12.44 23.38 -13.75
N ASN A 141 -13.36 23.64 -14.70
CA ASN A 141 -14.45 22.72 -15.05
C ASN A 141 -15.33 22.29 -13.85
N GLY A 142 -15.53 23.17 -12.85
CA GLY A 142 -16.36 22.88 -11.67
C GLY A 142 -15.69 22.04 -10.59
N GLU A 143 -14.44 21.64 -10.77
CA GLU A 143 -13.59 20.99 -9.77
C GLU A 143 -12.39 21.88 -9.43
N ALA A 144 -11.80 21.68 -8.26
CA ALA A 144 -10.65 22.47 -7.84
C ALA A 144 -9.45 21.59 -7.47
N ARG A 145 -8.28 22.21 -7.59
CA ARG A 145 -6.98 21.71 -7.17
C ARG A 145 -6.43 22.58 -6.06
N ILE A 146 -5.94 22.00 -4.99
CA ILE A 146 -5.14 22.72 -3.99
C ILE A 146 -3.79 23.04 -4.62
N ILE A 147 -3.46 24.33 -4.74
CA ILE A 147 -2.18 24.79 -5.29
C ILE A 147 -1.16 24.96 -4.18
N LYS A 148 -1.61 25.44 -3.01
CA LYS A 148 -0.72 25.66 -1.88
C LYS A 148 -1.49 25.66 -0.57
N PHE A 149 -0.89 25.07 0.45
CA PHE A 149 -1.28 25.22 1.84
C PHE A 149 -0.60 26.49 2.40
N ILE A 150 -1.41 27.42 2.93
CA ILE A 150 -0.97 28.70 3.50
C ILE A 150 -1.43 28.90 4.94
N GLY A 151 -2.13 27.89 5.50
CA GLY A 151 -2.57 27.89 6.89
C GLY A 151 -1.41 27.70 7.87
N GLU A 152 -1.71 27.88 9.15
CA GLU A 152 -0.74 27.59 10.22
C GLU A 152 -0.53 26.06 10.32
N PRO A 153 0.72 25.57 10.22
CA PRO A 153 0.99 24.16 10.27
C PRO A 153 0.76 23.62 11.70
N THR A 154 -0.07 22.59 11.78
CA THR A 154 -0.28 21.79 12.99
C THR A 154 0.43 20.43 12.84
N ASN A 155 0.51 19.64 13.92
CA ASN A 155 1.09 18.30 13.82
C ASN A 155 0.23 17.33 12.99
N MET A 156 -1.09 17.63 12.80
CA MET A 156 -1.99 16.85 11.98
C MET A 156 -2.80 17.75 11.06
N ILE A 157 -2.90 17.37 9.78
CA ILE A 157 -3.73 18.06 8.78
C ILE A 157 -4.71 17.05 8.17
N VAL A 158 -5.97 17.46 8.09
CA VAL A 158 -6.99 16.81 7.27
C VAL A 158 -7.15 17.64 5.99
N VAL A 159 -6.75 17.05 4.85
CA VAL A 159 -6.88 17.70 3.54
C VAL A 159 -8.34 17.60 3.10
N PRO A 160 -9.04 18.75 2.91
CA PRO A 160 -10.47 18.77 2.63
C PRO A 160 -10.80 18.32 1.20
N ASN A 161 -12.02 17.85 0.99
CA ASN A 161 -12.56 17.57 -0.34
C ASN A 161 -13.56 18.62 -0.85
N VAL A 162 -13.83 19.67 -0.05
CA VAL A 162 -14.64 20.83 -0.44
C VAL A 162 -14.00 22.10 0.14
N ILE A 163 -13.91 23.17 -0.65
CA ILE A 163 -13.50 24.50 -0.21
C ILE A 163 -14.44 25.52 -0.89
N ASN A 164 -15.11 26.39 -0.13
CA ASN A 164 -16.12 27.34 -0.64
C ASN A 164 -17.20 26.68 -1.51
N GLY A 165 -17.66 25.47 -1.12
CA GLY A 165 -18.66 24.72 -1.89
C GLY A 165 -18.13 24.12 -3.20
N VAL A 166 -16.85 24.30 -3.52
CA VAL A 166 -16.21 23.69 -4.70
C VAL A 166 -15.51 22.40 -4.31
N LYS A 167 -15.77 21.35 -5.09
CA LYS A 167 -15.18 20.03 -4.88
C LYS A 167 -13.69 20.04 -5.20
N ILE A 168 -12.88 19.56 -4.26
CA ILE A 168 -11.45 19.34 -4.45
C ILE A 168 -11.22 17.90 -4.93
N THR A 169 -10.52 17.76 -6.03
CA THR A 169 -10.23 16.44 -6.65
C THR A 169 -8.76 16.15 -6.78
N SER A 170 -7.89 17.16 -6.56
CA SER A 170 -6.45 16.97 -6.67
C SER A 170 -5.66 17.90 -5.76
N ILE A 171 -4.47 17.41 -5.37
CA ILE A 171 -3.44 18.17 -4.67
C ILE A 171 -2.34 18.49 -5.68
N GLY A 172 -2.04 19.76 -5.86
CA GLY A 172 -1.07 20.25 -6.83
C GLY A 172 0.38 20.01 -6.43
N SER A 173 1.28 20.25 -7.38
CA SER A 173 2.72 20.12 -7.16
C SER A 173 3.18 21.02 -6.03
N GLU A 174 3.98 20.45 -5.13
CA GLU A 174 4.59 21.16 -3.99
C GLU A 174 3.60 21.86 -3.04
N ALA A 175 2.30 21.49 -3.08
CA ALA A 175 1.24 22.19 -2.34
C ALA A 175 1.47 22.22 -0.81
N PHE A 176 2.09 21.21 -0.23
CA PHE A 176 2.45 21.12 1.19
C PHE A 176 3.97 20.92 1.41
N THR A 177 4.79 21.31 0.43
CA THR A 177 6.24 21.11 0.55
C THR A 177 6.82 21.88 1.74
N ASN A 178 7.86 21.29 2.38
CA ASN A 178 8.58 21.88 3.52
C ASN A 178 7.72 22.12 4.79
N GLN A 179 6.58 21.47 4.93
CA GLN A 179 5.77 21.51 6.15
C GLN A 179 6.38 20.61 7.23
N THR A 180 7.43 21.07 7.87
CA THR A 180 8.27 20.27 8.78
C THR A 180 7.63 19.96 10.14
N GLN A 181 6.49 20.58 10.48
CA GLN A 181 5.78 20.33 11.74
C GLN A 181 4.69 19.26 11.61
N ILE A 182 4.29 18.91 10.37
CA ILE A 182 3.23 17.92 10.14
C ILE A 182 3.77 16.52 10.41
N GLU A 183 3.14 15.80 11.34
CA GLU A 183 3.44 14.40 11.64
C GLU A 183 2.44 13.44 11.00
N LYS A 184 1.19 13.89 10.80
CA LYS A 184 0.11 13.08 10.23
C LYS A 184 -0.69 13.87 9.21
N VAL A 185 -1.00 13.21 8.08
CA VAL A 185 -1.89 13.73 7.04
C VAL A 185 -3.02 12.74 6.77
N ILE A 186 -4.25 13.23 6.79
CA ILE A 186 -5.44 12.48 6.36
C ILE A 186 -5.95 13.15 5.10
N ILE A 187 -6.03 12.42 3.99
CA ILE A 187 -6.51 12.95 2.72
C ILE A 187 -7.94 12.46 2.51
N SER A 188 -8.88 13.39 2.38
CA SER A 188 -10.31 13.08 2.29
C SER A 188 -10.67 12.35 0.99
N GLU A 189 -11.68 11.49 1.08
CA GLU A 189 -12.25 10.81 -0.08
C GLU A 189 -12.71 11.79 -1.16
N GLY A 190 -12.57 11.42 -2.44
CA GLY A 190 -12.88 12.27 -3.59
C GLY A 190 -11.64 12.90 -4.22
N ILE A 191 -10.51 12.93 -3.51
CA ILE A 191 -9.23 13.30 -4.11
C ILE A 191 -8.71 12.10 -4.90
N ARG A 192 -8.42 12.34 -6.19
CA ARG A 192 -8.01 11.31 -7.16
C ARG A 192 -6.54 11.41 -7.54
N GLU A 193 -5.92 12.55 -7.24
CA GLU A 193 -4.54 12.82 -7.64
C GLU A 193 -3.77 13.63 -6.60
N ILE A 194 -2.53 13.22 -6.38
CA ILE A 194 -1.54 13.95 -5.60
C ILE A 194 -0.32 14.14 -6.50
N SER A 195 -0.05 15.39 -6.89
CA SER A 195 1.02 15.70 -7.85
C SER A 195 2.41 15.65 -7.21
N ASN A 196 3.44 15.67 -8.06
CA ASN A 196 4.84 15.60 -7.67
C ASN A 196 5.21 16.66 -6.61
N GLY A 197 6.01 16.27 -5.63
CA GLY A 197 6.51 17.15 -4.58
C GLY A 197 5.47 17.59 -3.55
N ALA A 198 4.19 17.16 -3.67
CA ALA A 198 3.08 17.68 -2.86
C ALA A 198 3.39 17.70 -1.36
N PHE A 199 4.06 16.69 -0.83
CA PHE A 199 4.49 16.59 0.57
C PHE A 199 6.01 16.40 0.72
N SER A 200 6.79 16.84 -0.29
CA SER A 200 8.25 16.72 -0.22
C SER A 200 8.83 17.52 0.93
N ASN A 201 9.90 16.99 1.53
CA ASN A 201 10.62 17.63 2.65
C ASN A 201 9.74 17.87 3.91
N CYS A 202 8.62 17.15 4.05
CA CYS A 202 7.88 17.11 5.31
C CYS A 202 8.58 16.12 6.26
N TYR A 203 9.73 16.53 6.79
CA TYR A 203 10.66 15.64 7.52
C TYR A 203 10.08 14.98 8.78
N SER A 204 9.00 15.52 9.35
CA SER A 204 8.32 14.94 10.52
C SER A 204 7.14 14.07 10.15
N LEU A 205 6.76 13.96 8.86
CA LEU A 205 5.57 13.24 8.42
C LEU A 205 5.78 11.72 8.52
N LYS A 206 5.10 11.10 9.49
CA LYS A 206 5.20 9.66 9.83
C LYS A 206 4.01 8.85 9.33
N GLU A 207 2.82 9.47 9.32
CA GLU A 207 1.57 8.80 8.98
C GLU A 207 0.84 9.52 7.86
N VAL A 208 0.42 8.76 6.85
CA VAL A 208 -0.42 9.26 5.76
C VAL A 208 -1.57 8.30 5.53
N GLN A 209 -2.79 8.83 5.65
CA GLN A 209 -3.99 8.11 5.25
C GLN A 209 -4.41 8.60 3.87
N LEU A 210 -4.33 7.70 2.89
CA LEU A 210 -4.70 7.97 1.50
C LEU A 210 -6.17 7.58 1.27
N PRO A 211 -6.91 8.35 0.43
CA PRO A 211 -8.29 8.02 0.11
C PRO A 211 -8.39 6.82 -0.84
N SER A 212 -9.45 6.05 -0.73
CA SER A 212 -9.72 4.93 -1.64
C SER A 212 -9.97 5.38 -3.10
N THR A 213 -10.30 6.65 -3.29
CA THR A 213 -10.52 7.29 -4.61
C THR A 213 -9.23 7.68 -5.32
N LEU A 214 -8.06 7.53 -4.69
CA LEU A 214 -6.78 7.94 -5.28
C LEU A 214 -6.40 7.02 -6.45
N GLU A 215 -6.12 7.64 -7.59
CA GLU A 215 -5.72 6.96 -8.83
C GLU A 215 -4.26 7.24 -9.20
N ASP A 216 -3.79 8.48 -8.96
CA ASP A 216 -2.43 8.91 -9.29
C ASP A 216 -1.70 9.47 -8.07
N LEU A 217 -0.55 8.87 -7.77
CA LEU A 217 0.41 9.32 -6.76
C LEU A 217 1.67 9.83 -7.47
N GLY A 218 1.63 11.06 -7.95
CA GLY A 218 2.60 11.69 -8.83
C GLY A 218 1.92 12.23 -10.08
N SER A 219 2.63 13.10 -10.82
CA SER A 219 2.12 13.66 -12.08
C SER A 219 2.20 12.60 -13.18
N ASN A 220 1.07 11.97 -13.48
CA ASN A 220 0.98 10.90 -14.48
C ASN A 220 1.08 11.48 -15.91
N PRO A 221 2.15 11.21 -16.67
CA PRO A 221 2.34 11.78 -18.00
C PRO A 221 1.34 11.25 -19.03
N LYS A 222 0.61 10.17 -18.73
CA LYS A 222 -0.40 9.58 -19.64
C LYS A 222 -1.76 10.27 -19.53
N ARG A 223 -1.96 11.20 -18.56
CA ARG A 223 -3.18 11.97 -18.43
C ARG A 223 -3.04 13.34 -19.10
N ALA A 224 -3.90 13.61 -20.08
CA ALA A 224 -3.86 14.83 -20.91
C ALA A 224 -4.20 16.14 -20.19
N ASP A 225 -4.83 16.04 -19.01
CA ASP A 225 -5.36 17.20 -18.25
C ASP A 225 -4.32 17.87 -17.36
N PHE A 226 -3.09 17.38 -17.39
CA PHE A 226 -1.99 17.88 -16.60
C PHE A 226 -1.28 19.02 -17.27
N GLU A 227 -1.34 20.20 -16.67
CA GLU A 227 -0.27 21.18 -16.81
C GLU A 227 0.99 20.49 -16.30
N ASN A 228 1.74 19.94 -17.25
CA ASN A 228 2.96 19.22 -17.02
C ASN A 228 3.90 20.06 -16.16
N SER A 229 4.00 19.76 -14.89
CA SER A 229 5.18 20.10 -14.10
C SER A 229 6.32 19.16 -14.52
N ILE A 230 6.69 19.25 -15.82
CA ILE A 230 7.81 18.52 -16.44
C ILE A 230 9.12 18.77 -15.66
N ASN A 231 9.14 19.75 -14.78
CA ASN A 231 10.25 20.19 -13.96
C ASN A 231 10.09 19.88 -12.46
N ALA A 232 9.10 19.09 -12.02
CA ALA A 232 9.02 18.73 -10.61
C ALA A 232 10.26 17.90 -10.24
N VAL A 233 11.13 18.51 -9.46
CA VAL A 233 12.41 17.92 -9.03
C VAL A 233 12.18 16.85 -7.98
N TYR A 234 11.04 16.91 -7.24
CA TYR A 234 10.76 16.11 -6.07
C TYR A 234 9.63 15.11 -6.28
N GLY A 235 9.74 13.94 -5.64
CA GLY A 235 8.64 12.97 -5.55
C GLY A 235 7.61 13.37 -4.49
N VAL A 236 6.43 12.74 -4.50
CA VAL A 236 5.28 13.14 -3.67
C VAL A 236 5.63 13.21 -2.19
N PHE A 237 6.24 12.15 -1.65
CA PHE A 237 6.65 12.01 -0.25
C PHE A 237 8.18 11.98 -0.08
N GLU A 238 8.91 12.55 -1.02
CA GLU A 238 10.36 12.57 -0.96
C GLU A 238 10.86 13.23 0.33
N GLN A 239 11.80 12.56 1.02
CA GLN A 239 12.39 13.02 2.27
C GLN A 239 11.35 13.20 3.40
N THR A 240 10.42 12.28 3.54
CA THR A 240 9.52 12.19 4.69
C THR A 240 9.93 11.07 5.64
N ASP A 241 9.41 11.12 6.85
CA ASP A 241 9.70 10.15 7.94
C ASP A 241 8.69 8.99 7.98
N ILE A 242 7.95 8.77 6.88
CA ILE A 242 6.91 7.73 6.79
C ILE A 242 7.49 6.36 7.15
N VAL A 243 6.86 5.70 8.13
CA VAL A 243 7.23 4.35 8.59
C VAL A 243 6.48 3.28 7.82
N LYS A 244 5.19 3.50 7.60
CA LYS A 244 4.29 2.61 6.87
C LYS A 244 3.24 3.43 6.13
N ILE A 245 2.86 2.99 4.96
CA ILE A 245 1.78 3.60 4.17
C ILE A 245 1.01 2.49 3.44
N ASN A 246 -0.32 2.58 3.47
CA ASN A 246 -1.19 1.70 2.73
C ASN A 246 -1.58 2.40 1.42
N LEU A 247 -1.17 1.83 0.30
CA LEU A 247 -1.54 2.32 -1.02
C LEU A 247 -2.91 1.75 -1.42
N PRO A 248 -3.87 2.58 -1.89
CA PRO A 248 -5.21 2.11 -2.22
C PRO A 248 -5.23 1.26 -3.49
N ASP A 249 -6.17 0.32 -3.57
CA ASP A 249 -6.31 -0.63 -4.68
C ASP A 249 -6.62 0.03 -6.04
N ASN A 250 -7.20 1.24 -6.02
CA ASN A 250 -7.52 2.02 -7.22
C ASN A 250 -6.32 2.77 -7.81
N LEU A 251 -5.17 2.72 -7.14
CA LEU A 251 -3.97 3.39 -7.61
C LEU A 251 -3.44 2.72 -8.88
N ILE A 252 -3.27 3.50 -9.95
CA ILE A 252 -2.79 3.06 -11.26
C ILE A 252 -1.43 3.64 -11.64
N TYR A 253 -0.98 4.66 -10.90
CA TYR A 253 0.32 5.29 -11.15
C TYR A 253 1.01 5.72 -9.85
N ILE A 254 2.31 5.42 -9.75
CA ILE A 254 3.20 5.90 -8.71
C ILE A 254 4.37 6.59 -9.42
N GLY A 255 4.48 7.90 -9.23
CA GLY A 255 5.44 8.73 -9.94
C GLY A 255 6.89 8.53 -9.53
N ALA A 256 7.78 9.03 -10.38
CA ALA A 256 9.21 9.01 -10.09
C ALA A 256 9.51 9.67 -8.73
N ARG A 257 10.44 9.03 -7.97
CA ARG A 257 10.90 9.51 -6.66
C ARG A 257 9.79 9.62 -5.59
N ALA A 258 8.60 9.04 -5.80
CA ALA A 258 7.45 9.21 -4.91
C ALA A 258 7.77 8.99 -3.42
N PHE A 259 8.66 8.06 -3.10
CA PHE A 259 9.15 7.74 -1.75
C PHE A 259 10.68 7.87 -1.63
N ASN A 260 11.32 8.68 -2.50
CA ASN A 260 12.77 8.86 -2.45
C ASN A 260 13.19 9.35 -1.07
N ARG A 261 14.18 8.67 -0.46
CA ARG A 261 14.69 8.97 0.88
C ARG A 261 13.63 8.95 2.00
N CYS A 262 12.57 8.15 1.88
CA CYS A 262 11.73 7.78 3.01
C CYS A 262 12.50 6.77 3.88
N CYS A 263 13.47 7.27 4.67
CA CYS A 263 14.47 6.44 5.34
C CYS A 263 13.89 5.48 6.39
N ASN A 264 12.70 5.77 6.92
CA ASN A 264 12.03 4.97 7.94
C ASN A 264 10.98 4.00 7.37
N LEU A 265 10.69 4.06 6.06
CA LEU A 265 9.76 3.12 5.41
C LEU A 265 10.31 1.69 5.49
N THR A 266 9.55 0.79 6.15
CA THR A 266 10.03 -0.59 6.43
C THR A 266 9.50 -1.62 5.45
N GLU A 267 8.28 -1.43 4.95
CA GLU A 267 7.61 -2.34 4.02
C GLU A 267 6.65 -1.58 3.11
N ILE A 268 6.41 -2.12 1.92
CA ILE A 268 5.43 -1.58 0.98
C ILE A 268 4.80 -2.70 0.15
N THR A 269 3.48 -2.62 -0.03
CA THR A 269 2.75 -3.45 -1.00
C THR A 269 2.32 -2.56 -2.16
N ILE A 270 2.77 -2.89 -3.36
CA ILE A 270 2.43 -2.15 -4.57
C ILE A 270 1.08 -2.63 -5.10
N PRO A 271 0.12 -1.74 -5.39
CA PRO A 271 -1.19 -2.11 -5.88
C PRO A 271 -1.17 -2.88 -7.19
N LYS A 272 -2.16 -3.75 -7.35
CA LYS A 272 -2.25 -4.76 -8.43
C LYS A 272 -2.25 -4.20 -9.86
N ASP A 273 -2.67 -2.94 -10.05
CA ASP A 273 -2.81 -2.31 -11.36
C ASP A 273 -1.59 -1.44 -11.75
N ILE A 274 -0.57 -1.37 -10.90
CA ILE A 274 0.71 -0.73 -11.21
C ILE A 274 1.50 -1.62 -12.18
N THR A 275 1.94 -1.02 -13.28
CA THR A 275 2.70 -1.71 -14.36
C THR A 275 4.17 -1.36 -14.39
N GLU A 276 4.58 -0.27 -13.78
CA GLU A 276 5.97 0.22 -13.78
C GLU A 276 6.33 0.77 -12.39
N ILE A 277 7.51 0.44 -11.87
CA ILE A 277 8.12 1.16 -10.75
C ILE A 277 8.99 2.25 -11.37
N GLU A 278 8.58 3.48 -11.23
CA GLU A 278 9.19 4.63 -11.86
C GLU A 278 10.60 4.93 -11.32
N LYS A 279 11.32 5.81 -12.03
CA LYS A 279 12.70 6.19 -11.71
C LYS A 279 12.84 6.67 -10.26
N GLY A 280 13.71 6.00 -9.49
CA GLY A 280 14.08 6.38 -8.13
C GLY A 280 12.94 6.34 -7.12
N THR A 281 11.83 5.65 -7.40
CA THR A 281 10.63 5.65 -6.55
C THR A 281 10.94 5.36 -5.08
N PHE A 282 11.81 4.40 -4.79
CA PHE A 282 12.23 4.01 -3.44
C PHE A 282 13.73 4.22 -3.18
N SER A 283 14.40 5.03 -4.00
CA SER A 283 15.84 5.28 -3.81
C SER A 283 16.10 5.91 -2.44
N GLY A 284 17.07 5.37 -1.71
CA GLY A 284 17.43 5.84 -0.36
C GLY A 284 16.47 5.44 0.75
N CYS A 285 15.55 4.48 0.52
CA CYS A 285 14.70 3.92 1.57
C CYS A 285 15.52 2.96 2.45
N THR A 286 16.34 3.51 3.35
CA THR A 286 17.37 2.74 4.07
C THR A 286 16.84 1.68 5.02
N SER A 287 15.59 1.80 5.49
CA SER A 287 14.94 0.82 6.37
C SER A 287 14.06 -0.19 5.62
N LEU A 288 13.88 -0.05 4.29
CA LEU A 288 12.98 -0.89 3.50
C LEU A 288 13.50 -2.32 3.43
N ARG A 289 12.72 -3.26 3.98
CA ARG A 289 13.06 -4.69 4.09
C ARG A 289 12.26 -5.55 3.13
N ASN A 290 10.97 -5.25 2.99
CA ASN A 290 10.01 -6.06 2.25
C ASN A 290 9.29 -5.21 1.20
N VAL A 291 9.28 -5.69 -0.03
CA VAL A 291 8.53 -5.09 -1.13
C VAL A 291 7.70 -6.17 -1.80
N LYS A 292 6.37 -5.98 -1.82
CA LYS A 292 5.49 -6.87 -2.56
C LYS A 292 5.15 -6.24 -3.90
N LEU A 293 5.66 -6.83 -4.98
CA LEU A 293 5.43 -6.39 -6.36
C LEU A 293 4.16 -7.03 -6.95
N PRO A 294 3.39 -6.30 -7.80
CA PRO A 294 2.18 -6.82 -8.42
C PRO A 294 2.47 -7.67 -9.67
N GLU A 295 1.60 -8.62 -9.96
CA GLU A 295 1.72 -9.53 -11.12
C GLU A 295 1.72 -8.81 -12.49
N LYS A 296 1.10 -7.62 -12.56
CA LYS A 296 1.04 -6.80 -13.79
C LYS A 296 2.31 -5.99 -14.04
N LEU A 297 3.27 -6.01 -13.13
CA LEU A 297 4.50 -5.24 -13.27
C LEU A 297 5.29 -5.71 -14.50
N THR A 298 5.72 -4.76 -15.33
CA THR A 298 6.52 -5.03 -16.54
C THR A 298 7.91 -4.42 -16.46
N LYS A 299 8.06 -3.31 -15.71
CA LYS A 299 9.34 -2.59 -15.66
C LYS A 299 9.70 -2.11 -14.27
N ILE A 300 11.00 -2.17 -13.99
CA ILE A 300 11.64 -1.51 -12.86
C ILE A 300 12.61 -0.48 -13.43
N GLU A 301 12.27 0.79 -13.33
CA GLU A 301 13.00 1.90 -13.94
C GLU A 301 14.32 2.21 -13.20
N PRO A 302 15.24 3.02 -13.79
CA PRO A 302 16.54 3.29 -13.19
C PRO A 302 16.45 3.84 -11.76
N PHE A 303 17.36 3.35 -10.90
CA PHE A 303 17.47 3.75 -9.48
C PHE A 303 16.25 3.42 -8.61
N ALA A 304 15.33 2.61 -9.06
CA ALA A 304 14.04 2.36 -8.37
C ALA A 304 14.21 1.97 -6.90
N PHE A 305 15.20 1.14 -6.57
CA PHE A 305 15.58 0.71 -5.21
C PHE A 305 17.08 0.98 -4.92
N ASP A 306 17.67 2.01 -5.54
CA ASP A 306 19.05 2.40 -5.27
C ASP A 306 19.22 2.80 -3.80
N ASP A 307 20.28 2.34 -3.16
CA ASP A 307 20.59 2.61 -1.75
C ASP A 307 19.46 2.18 -0.77
N CYS A 308 18.97 0.93 -0.96
CA CYS A 308 18.08 0.25 -0.02
C CYS A 308 18.83 -0.85 0.76
N PRO A 309 19.76 -0.50 1.68
CA PRO A 309 20.66 -1.46 2.33
C PRO A 309 19.97 -2.48 3.24
N SER A 310 18.71 -2.26 3.60
CA SER A 310 17.92 -3.20 4.43
C SER A 310 17.10 -4.20 3.62
N LEU A 311 16.99 -4.03 2.29
CA LEU A 311 16.28 -4.98 1.43
C LEU A 311 17.02 -6.31 1.41
N THR A 312 16.31 -7.40 1.75
CA THR A 312 16.92 -8.72 1.91
C THR A 312 16.66 -9.65 0.76
N GLU A 313 15.49 -9.58 0.17
CA GLU A 313 15.09 -10.41 -0.96
C GLU A 313 14.15 -9.66 -1.90
N ILE A 314 14.15 -10.04 -3.16
CA ILE A 314 13.21 -9.54 -4.17
C ILE A 314 12.84 -10.66 -5.14
N THR A 315 11.55 -10.79 -5.43
CA THR A 315 11.03 -11.70 -6.45
C THR A 315 10.37 -10.88 -7.54
N LEU A 316 10.86 -11.02 -8.76
CA LEU A 316 10.31 -10.33 -9.92
C LEU A 316 9.09 -11.09 -10.46
N PRO A 317 7.95 -10.43 -10.65
CA PRO A 317 6.81 -11.00 -11.35
C PRO A 317 7.16 -11.47 -12.77
N GLU A 318 6.39 -12.44 -13.27
CA GLU A 318 6.69 -13.09 -14.57
C GLU A 318 6.70 -12.15 -15.78
N ASN A 319 6.08 -10.97 -15.68
CA ASN A 319 5.96 -10.03 -16.78
C ASN A 319 7.06 -8.95 -16.80
N VAL A 320 7.95 -8.91 -15.82
CA VAL A 320 9.06 -7.95 -15.81
C VAL A 320 10.08 -8.33 -16.86
N ASP A 321 10.23 -7.51 -17.88
CA ASP A 321 11.20 -7.71 -18.98
C ASP A 321 12.36 -6.70 -18.96
N TYR A 322 12.27 -5.69 -18.10
CA TYR A 322 13.28 -4.63 -18.00
C TYR A 322 13.61 -4.27 -16.54
N ILE A 323 14.92 -4.22 -16.24
CA ILE A 323 15.47 -3.69 -15.00
C ILE A 323 16.48 -2.59 -15.38
N GLY A 324 16.15 -1.36 -15.02
CA GLY A 324 16.91 -0.18 -15.36
C GLY A 324 18.23 -0.06 -14.58
N LYS A 325 19.10 0.80 -15.10
CA LYS A 325 20.42 1.10 -14.52
C LYS A 325 20.33 1.38 -13.02
N SER A 326 21.21 0.75 -12.23
CA SER A 326 21.32 0.95 -10.78
C SER A 326 20.06 0.65 -9.99
N ALA A 327 19.13 -0.15 -10.52
CA ALA A 327 17.82 -0.38 -9.88
C ALA A 327 17.94 -0.94 -8.45
N PHE A 328 18.92 -1.79 -8.18
CA PHE A 328 19.21 -2.38 -6.85
C PHE A 328 20.65 -2.08 -6.39
N ASN A 329 21.26 -1.01 -6.90
CA ASN A 329 22.60 -0.61 -6.48
C ASN A 329 22.63 -0.34 -4.97
N ARG A 330 23.70 -0.78 -4.28
CA ARG A 330 23.89 -0.63 -2.82
C ARG A 330 22.82 -1.30 -1.94
N CYS A 331 22.06 -2.26 -2.44
CA CYS A 331 21.21 -3.11 -1.61
C CYS A 331 22.10 -4.11 -0.86
N SER A 332 22.88 -3.65 0.13
CA SER A 332 23.99 -4.41 0.71
C SER A 332 23.57 -5.68 1.45
N LYS A 333 22.32 -5.77 1.94
CA LYS A 333 21.76 -6.97 2.57
C LYS A 333 20.97 -7.86 1.62
N LEU A 334 20.86 -7.51 0.34
CA LEU A 334 20.16 -8.31 -0.64
C LEU A 334 20.93 -9.61 -0.89
N TYR A 335 20.39 -10.72 -0.38
CA TYR A 335 21.01 -12.04 -0.49
C TYR A 335 20.28 -12.97 -1.47
N LYS A 336 19.01 -12.65 -1.81
CA LYS A 336 18.19 -13.47 -2.69
C LYS A 336 17.46 -12.62 -3.73
N VAL A 337 17.67 -12.98 -5.00
CA VAL A 337 17.03 -12.34 -6.15
C VAL A 337 16.44 -13.44 -7.03
N ASN A 338 15.10 -13.45 -7.15
CA ASN A 338 14.41 -14.37 -8.04
C ASN A 338 14.06 -13.63 -9.34
N LEU A 339 14.87 -13.85 -10.38
CA LEU A 339 14.62 -13.33 -11.72
C LEU A 339 13.59 -14.19 -12.44
N ASN A 340 12.82 -13.60 -13.33
CA ASN A 340 11.82 -14.31 -14.13
C ASN A 340 12.36 -14.69 -15.52
N PRO A 341 11.76 -15.68 -16.20
CA PRO A 341 12.26 -16.22 -17.48
C PRO A 341 12.07 -15.30 -18.69
N LYS A 342 11.47 -14.11 -18.55
CA LYS A 342 11.29 -13.15 -19.65
C LYS A 342 12.36 -12.05 -19.66
N LEU A 343 13.15 -11.95 -18.59
CA LEU A 343 14.18 -10.92 -18.48
C LEU A 343 15.25 -11.09 -19.55
N ARG A 344 15.51 -10.02 -20.32
CA ARG A 344 16.46 -10.07 -21.45
C ARG A 344 17.71 -9.25 -21.21
N VAL A 345 17.61 -8.20 -20.40
CA VAL A 345 18.69 -7.22 -20.24
C VAL A 345 18.91 -6.93 -18.76
N ILE A 346 20.16 -6.96 -18.33
CA ILE A 346 20.60 -6.44 -17.03
C ILE A 346 21.51 -5.25 -17.27
N GLU A 347 21.03 -4.08 -16.95
CA GLU A 347 21.71 -2.80 -17.20
C GLU A 347 22.90 -2.55 -16.28
N ALA A 348 23.60 -1.42 -16.49
CA ALA A 348 24.75 -1.04 -15.68
C ALA A 348 24.40 -0.89 -14.20
N ASN A 349 25.24 -1.43 -13.34
CA ASN A 349 25.21 -1.28 -11.89
C ASN A 349 23.92 -1.82 -11.22
N VAL A 350 23.14 -2.68 -11.88
CA VAL A 350 21.84 -3.16 -11.33
C VAL A 350 22.03 -3.77 -9.96
N PHE A 351 23.02 -4.64 -9.77
CA PHE A 351 23.35 -5.28 -8.49
C PHE A 351 24.69 -4.82 -7.91
N GLN A 352 25.17 -3.64 -8.31
CA GLN A 352 26.44 -3.12 -7.79
C GLN A 352 26.35 -2.97 -6.27
N ALA A 353 27.40 -3.42 -5.59
CA ALA A 353 27.52 -3.37 -4.11
C ALA A 353 26.39 -4.09 -3.34
N CYS A 354 25.76 -5.11 -3.93
CA CYS A 354 24.88 -6.06 -3.25
C CYS A 354 25.76 -7.07 -2.47
N ASN A 355 26.41 -6.63 -1.39
CA ASN A 355 27.48 -7.36 -0.73
C ASN A 355 27.04 -8.68 -0.04
N SER A 356 25.75 -8.92 0.10
CA SER A 356 25.22 -10.16 0.67
C SER A 356 24.81 -11.18 -0.40
N LEU A 357 24.82 -10.81 -1.69
CA LEU A 357 24.45 -11.72 -2.77
C LEU A 357 25.55 -12.76 -2.96
N ARG A 358 25.17 -14.03 -2.81
CA ARG A 358 26.08 -15.19 -2.93
C ARG A 358 25.75 -16.08 -4.10
N GLU A 359 24.50 -16.06 -4.49
CA GLU A 359 23.98 -16.87 -5.58
C GLU A 359 22.90 -16.11 -6.35
N ILE A 360 22.84 -16.33 -7.64
CA ILE A 360 21.80 -15.79 -8.51
C ILE A 360 21.55 -16.76 -9.66
N THR A 361 20.26 -16.96 -9.97
CA THR A 361 19.87 -17.70 -11.17
C THR A 361 19.63 -16.72 -12.31
N LEU A 362 20.42 -16.82 -13.38
CA LEU A 362 20.28 -16.01 -14.59
C LEU A 362 19.54 -16.82 -15.65
N PRO A 363 18.32 -16.43 -16.06
CA PRO A 363 17.54 -17.17 -17.05
C PRO A 363 18.17 -17.14 -18.44
N ASP A 364 17.91 -18.18 -19.24
CA ASP A 364 18.44 -18.31 -20.62
C ASP A 364 17.90 -17.25 -21.59
N SER A 365 16.84 -16.56 -21.22
CA SER A 365 16.30 -15.42 -21.98
C SER A 365 17.22 -14.21 -22.03
N ILE A 366 18.23 -14.15 -21.15
CA ILE A 366 19.15 -13.02 -21.08
C ILE A 366 20.02 -12.95 -22.34
N GLN A 367 19.99 -11.77 -22.97
CA GLN A 367 20.73 -11.46 -24.19
C GLN A 367 21.86 -10.48 -23.95
N PHE A 368 21.80 -9.73 -22.85
CA PHE A 368 22.81 -8.73 -22.51
C PHE A 368 22.89 -8.51 -21.01
N ILE A 369 24.12 -8.51 -20.48
CA ILE A 369 24.47 -8.10 -19.12
C ILE A 369 25.58 -7.07 -19.22
N HIS A 370 25.35 -5.88 -18.70
CA HIS A 370 26.35 -4.84 -18.69
C HIS A 370 27.54 -5.21 -17.81
N ASP A 371 28.76 -4.89 -18.22
CA ASP A 371 30.01 -5.24 -17.53
C ASP A 371 30.03 -4.86 -16.05
N ARG A 372 29.36 -3.77 -15.66
CA ARG A 372 29.28 -3.29 -14.28
C ARG A 372 28.05 -3.74 -13.53
N ALA A 373 27.26 -4.65 -14.09
CA ALA A 373 25.99 -5.06 -13.46
C ALA A 373 26.17 -5.60 -12.04
N PHE A 374 27.30 -6.28 -11.80
CA PHE A 374 27.64 -6.95 -10.53
C PHE A 374 28.93 -6.40 -9.89
N ASP A 375 29.31 -5.14 -10.16
CA ASP A 375 30.51 -4.58 -9.55
C ASP A 375 30.40 -4.54 -8.02
N ASN A 376 31.47 -4.98 -7.34
CA ASN A 376 31.56 -5.00 -5.87
C ASN A 376 30.49 -5.84 -5.14
N VAL A 377 29.96 -6.90 -5.77
CA VAL A 377 29.07 -7.88 -5.09
C VAL A 377 29.86 -8.90 -4.25
N TRP A 378 31.16 -9.02 -4.48
CA TRP A 378 32.01 -10.05 -3.91
C TRP A 378 32.66 -9.67 -2.58
N ILE A 379 32.94 -10.68 -1.73
CA ILE A 379 33.65 -10.51 -0.48
C ILE A 379 35.17 -10.43 -0.78
N ARG A 380 35.84 -9.46 -0.17
CA ARG A 380 37.30 -9.30 -0.20
C ARG A 380 37.89 -9.26 -1.61
N SER A 381 37.15 -8.71 -2.57
CA SER A 381 37.55 -8.63 -3.98
C SER A 381 37.74 -10.01 -4.65
N ASP A 382 37.05 -11.04 -4.17
CA ASP A 382 37.08 -12.39 -4.76
C ASP A 382 35.80 -12.64 -5.56
N PRO A 383 35.84 -12.59 -6.90
CA PRO A 383 34.67 -12.83 -7.76
C PRO A 383 34.06 -14.21 -7.58
N SER A 384 34.87 -15.24 -7.24
CA SER A 384 34.37 -16.62 -7.06
C SER A 384 33.42 -16.77 -5.85
N SER A 385 33.28 -15.71 -5.05
CA SER A 385 32.31 -15.67 -3.96
C SER A 385 30.84 -15.55 -4.40
N LEU A 386 30.59 -15.25 -5.68
CA LEU A 386 29.26 -15.26 -6.29
C LEU A 386 29.11 -16.50 -7.16
N THR A 387 28.10 -17.31 -6.87
CA THR A 387 27.71 -18.45 -7.72
C THR A 387 26.56 -18.04 -8.65
N VAL A 388 26.76 -18.25 -9.93
CA VAL A 388 25.78 -17.99 -10.99
C VAL A 388 25.24 -19.32 -11.50
N TYR A 389 23.93 -19.54 -11.31
CA TYR A 389 23.21 -20.67 -11.90
C TYR A 389 22.68 -20.24 -13.27
N CYS A 390 23.02 -20.95 -14.33
CA CYS A 390 22.60 -20.62 -15.69
C CYS A 390 22.55 -21.88 -16.57
N GLY A 391 21.94 -21.78 -17.75
CA GLY A 391 21.96 -22.85 -18.75
C GLY A 391 23.35 -23.01 -19.39
N GLU A 392 23.67 -24.23 -19.75
CA GLU A 392 24.91 -24.56 -20.47
C GLU A 392 24.91 -23.88 -21.87
N HIS A 393 26.05 -23.33 -22.26
CA HIS A 393 26.26 -22.56 -23.50
C HIS A 393 25.43 -21.27 -23.60
N SER A 394 24.85 -20.78 -22.49
CA SER A 394 24.08 -19.53 -22.45
C SER A 394 24.98 -18.28 -22.52
N TYR A 395 24.37 -17.14 -22.85
CA TYR A 395 25.03 -15.83 -22.72
C TYR A 395 25.47 -15.58 -21.28
N SER A 396 24.64 -15.99 -20.31
CA SER A 396 24.88 -15.83 -18.88
C SER A 396 26.11 -16.60 -18.41
N GLN A 397 26.35 -17.81 -18.93
CA GLN A 397 27.56 -18.60 -18.67
C GLN A 397 28.81 -17.84 -19.12
N ASN A 398 28.83 -17.42 -20.40
CA ASN A 398 29.98 -16.71 -20.95
C ASN A 398 30.31 -15.43 -20.17
N PHE A 399 29.29 -14.69 -19.74
CA PHE A 399 29.46 -13.51 -18.92
C PHE A 399 30.05 -13.87 -17.54
N ALA A 400 29.48 -14.85 -16.84
CA ALA A 400 29.90 -15.24 -15.50
C ALA A 400 31.36 -15.74 -15.48
N GLU A 401 31.74 -16.58 -16.43
CA GLU A 401 33.12 -17.06 -16.62
C GLU A 401 34.12 -15.92 -16.90
N ALA A 402 33.74 -14.98 -17.78
CA ALA A 402 34.56 -13.82 -18.08
C ALA A 402 34.77 -12.90 -16.87
N LYS A 403 33.84 -12.90 -15.92
CA LYS A 403 33.93 -12.16 -14.64
C LYS A 403 34.61 -12.95 -13.53
N GLY A 404 34.92 -14.22 -13.74
CA GLY A 404 35.52 -15.11 -12.72
C GLY A 404 34.55 -15.52 -11.63
N PHE A 405 33.25 -15.49 -11.90
CA PHE A 405 32.22 -15.99 -10.97
C PHE A 405 32.25 -17.52 -10.96
N ASN A 406 31.77 -18.12 -9.86
CA ASN A 406 31.52 -19.55 -9.82
C ASN A 406 30.28 -19.87 -10.68
N VAL A 407 30.35 -20.86 -11.57
CA VAL A 407 29.26 -21.23 -12.47
C VAL A 407 28.75 -22.62 -12.14
N GLU A 408 27.44 -22.72 -11.96
CA GLU A 408 26.75 -24.00 -11.82
C GLU A 408 25.60 -24.08 -12.84
N PHE A 409 25.36 -25.28 -13.36
CA PHE A 409 24.31 -25.50 -14.34
C PHE A 409 23.05 -26.04 -13.69
N PHE A 410 21.89 -25.49 -14.07
CA PHE A 410 20.64 -26.14 -13.76
C PHE A 410 20.31 -27.13 -14.88
N TYR A 411 20.09 -28.37 -14.49
CA TYR A 411 19.56 -29.40 -15.40
C TYR A 411 18.04 -29.29 -15.38
N MET A 412 17.44 -28.95 -16.54
CA MET A 412 15.99 -28.99 -16.73
C MET A 412 15.47 -30.42 -16.81
#